data_58c06a30b6c1a396f77a07fcc9d8e244
#
_entry.id   58c06a30b6c1a396f77a07fcc9d8e244
#
_cell.length_a   1.000
_cell.length_b   1.000
_cell.length_c   1.000
_cell.angle_alpha   90.00
_cell.angle_beta   90.00
_cell.angle_gamma   90.00
#
_symmetry.space_group_name_H-M   'P 1'
#
loop_
_entity.id
_entity.type
_entity.pdbx_description
1 polymer ?
#
loop_
_entity_poly.entity_id
_entity_poly.type
_entity_poly.pdbx_seq_one_letter_code
_entity_poly.pdbx_strand_id
1 'polypeptide(L)'
;MDSELEANSSAIDEHFKYVFNSFGRSRVNEAMQYALLGGKKLRGYLVNQSSKLFDIDLPKSIWAACSIEALHAYSLVHDDLPAMDNDDLRRGKPTVHKKWDEATAILT
;
A
#
# COMPACT_ATOMS: atom_id res chain seq x y z
N MET A 1 21.63 -2.66 3.09
CA MET A 1 20.45 -1.79 2.96
C MET A 1 19.37 -2.42 2.10
N ASP A 2 19.70 -2.93 0.95
CA ASP A 2 18.71 -3.54 0.04
C ASP A 2 18.01 -4.76 0.66
N SER A 3 18.76 -5.63 1.36
CA SER A 3 18.19 -6.81 2.02
C SER A 3 17.27 -6.44 3.18
N GLU A 4 17.60 -5.38 3.93
CA GLU A 4 16.74 -4.88 5.00
C GLU A 4 15.47 -4.25 4.44
N LEU A 5 15.59 -3.51 3.35
CA LEU A 5 14.45 -2.90 2.68
C LEU A 5 13.51 -3.98 2.11
N GLU A 6 14.07 -5.02 1.51
CA GLU A 6 13.29 -6.15 0.99
C GLU A 6 12.59 -6.92 2.12
N ALA A 7 13.27 -7.18 3.23
CA ALA A 7 12.66 -7.83 4.39
C ALA A 7 11.52 -6.99 4.95
N ASN A 8 11.69 -5.68 5.01
CA ASN A 8 10.65 -4.76 5.44
C ASN A 8 9.44 -4.79 4.50
N SER A 9 9.70 -4.75 3.20
CA SER A 9 8.65 -4.80 2.19
C SER A 9 7.84 -6.10 2.31
N SER A 10 8.52 -7.23 2.48
CA SER A 10 7.87 -8.52 2.67
C SER A 10 7.02 -8.56 3.95
N ALA A 11 7.52 -8.02 5.05
CA ALA A 11 6.78 -7.96 6.30
C ALA A 11 5.51 -7.12 6.16
N ILE A 12 5.60 -5.99 5.46
CA ILE A 12 4.46 -5.12 5.20
C ILE A 12 3.44 -5.84 4.32
N ASP A 13 3.88 -6.49 3.25
CA ASP A 13 3.00 -7.22 2.34
C ASP A 13 2.26 -8.35 3.07
N GLU A 14 2.95 -9.10 3.93
CA GLU A 14 2.33 -10.16 4.71
C GLU A 14 1.31 -9.61 5.71
N HIS A 15 1.61 -8.49 6.34
CA HIS A 15 0.67 -7.86 7.27
C HIS A 15 -0.57 -7.37 6.54
N PHE A 16 -0.44 -6.80 5.35
CA PHE A 16 -1.59 -6.44 4.53
C PHE A 16 -2.44 -7.67 4.18
N LYS A 17 -1.82 -8.77 3.80
CA LYS A 17 -2.58 -10.01 3.54
C LYS A 17 -3.39 -10.45 4.76
N TYR A 18 -2.77 -10.40 5.92
CA TYR A 18 -3.45 -10.72 7.17
C TYR A 18 -4.68 -9.83 7.40
N VAL A 19 -4.52 -8.52 7.23
CA VAL A 19 -5.61 -7.55 7.41
C VAL A 19 -6.72 -7.78 6.38
N PHE A 20 -6.37 -7.88 5.10
CA PHE A 20 -7.37 -8.00 4.03
C PHE A 20 -8.10 -9.34 4.04
N ASN A 21 -7.51 -10.39 4.56
CA ASN A 21 -8.19 -11.67 4.70
C ASN A 21 -9.44 -11.58 5.59
N SER A 22 -9.47 -10.63 6.52
CA SER A 22 -10.62 -10.42 7.40
C SER A 22 -11.75 -9.64 6.74
N PHE A 23 -11.50 -8.99 5.59
CA PHE A 23 -12.50 -8.13 4.93
C PHE A 23 -13.41 -8.89 3.96
N GLY A 24 -13.11 -10.16 3.67
CA GLY A 24 -13.88 -10.94 2.71
C GLY A 24 -13.62 -10.50 1.26
N ARG A 25 -14.41 -11.05 0.35
CA ARG A 25 -14.28 -10.78 -1.08
C ARG A 25 -15.18 -9.65 -1.52
N SER A 26 -14.59 -8.65 -2.19
CA SER A 26 -15.32 -7.58 -2.85
C SER A 26 -14.43 -6.95 -3.92
N ARG A 27 -15.05 -6.23 -4.84
CA ARG A 27 -14.31 -5.49 -5.88
C ARG A 27 -13.39 -4.45 -5.22
N VAL A 28 -13.88 -3.73 -4.22
CA VAL A 28 -13.09 -2.71 -3.53
C VAL A 28 -11.92 -3.34 -2.78
N ASN A 29 -12.14 -4.47 -2.11
CA ASN A 29 -11.04 -5.16 -1.43
C ASN A 29 -9.96 -5.61 -2.40
N GLU A 30 -10.36 -6.18 -3.56
CA GLU A 30 -9.40 -6.57 -4.59
C GLU A 30 -8.63 -5.36 -5.13
N ALA A 31 -9.31 -4.25 -5.36
CA ALA A 31 -8.68 -3.03 -5.83
C ALA A 31 -7.71 -2.44 -4.79
N MET A 32 -8.08 -2.48 -3.52
CA MET A 32 -7.20 -2.05 -2.42
C MET A 32 -5.91 -2.86 -2.39
N GLN A 33 -6.03 -4.18 -2.47
CA GLN A 33 -4.86 -5.06 -2.50
C GLN A 33 -3.99 -4.79 -3.72
N TYR A 34 -4.61 -4.61 -4.89
CA TYR A 34 -3.90 -4.28 -6.11
C TYR A 34 -3.13 -2.97 -5.99
N ALA A 35 -3.72 -1.94 -5.39
CA ALA A 35 -3.09 -0.64 -5.20
C ALA A 35 -1.86 -0.71 -4.29
N LEU A 36 -1.80 -1.70 -3.40
CA LEU A 36 -0.70 -1.88 -2.47
C LEU A 36 0.43 -2.76 -3.01
N LEU A 37 0.26 -3.36 -4.19
CA LEU A 37 1.29 -4.20 -4.79
C LEU A 37 2.48 -3.37 -5.26
N GLY A 38 3.67 -3.95 -5.12
CA GLY A 38 4.89 -3.35 -5.62
C GLY A 38 5.37 -2.17 -4.79
N GLY A 39 6.35 -1.45 -5.34
CA GLY A 39 7.00 -0.37 -4.64
C GLY A 39 7.96 -0.85 -3.56
N LYS A 40 8.80 0.05 -3.12
CA LYS A 40 9.85 -0.26 -2.15
C LYS A 40 9.38 -0.20 -0.70
N LYS A 41 8.19 0.33 -0.45
CA LYS A 41 7.64 0.51 0.90
C LYS A 41 8.57 1.34 1.79
N LEU A 42 9.17 2.38 1.21
CA LEU A 42 10.20 3.17 1.87
C LEU A 42 9.66 3.92 3.10
N ARG A 43 8.42 4.43 3.02
CA ARG A 43 7.80 5.15 4.15
C ARG A 43 7.60 4.22 5.34
N GLY A 44 7.12 3.02 5.10
CA GLY A 44 6.97 1.99 6.12
C GLY A 44 8.31 1.55 6.69
N TYR A 45 9.34 1.47 5.84
CA TYR A 45 10.71 1.19 6.28
C TYR A 45 11.20 2.23 7.29
N LEU A 46 10.98 3.52 6.99
CA LEU A 46 11.38 4.59 7.89
C LEU A 46 10.63 4.52 9.23
N VAL A 47 9.36 4.17 9.21
CA VAL A 47 8.58 3.97 10.44
C VAL A 47 9.20 2.86 11.29
N ASN A 48 9.45 1.70 10.68
CA ASN A 48 10.00 0.55 11.40
C ASN A 48 11.40 0.81 11.93
N GLN A 49 12.26 1.48 11.16
CA GLN A 49 13.60 1.82 11.60
C GLN A 49 13.59 2.87 12.71
N SER A 50 12.75 3.89 12.60
CA SER A 50 12.59 4.89 13.65
C SER A 50 12.09 4.25 14.95
N SER A 51 11.17 3.32 14.85
CA SER A 51 10.62 2.60 16.01
C SER A 51 11.71 1.86 16.78
N LYS A 52 12.68 1.29 16.10
CA LYS A 52 13.81 0.59 16.73
C LYS A 52 14.63 1.51 17.62
N LEU A 53 14.73 2.79 17.29
CA LEU A 53 15.46 3.77 18.10
C LEU A 53 14.80 3.96 19.47
N PHE A 54 13.53 3.62 19.61
CA PHE A 54 12.74 3.76 20.83
C PHE A 54 12.37 2.40 21.43
N ASP A 55 13.08 1.35 21.03
CA ASP A 55 12.86 -0.03 21.51
C ASP A 55 11.44 -0.53 21.28
N ILE A 56 10.83 -0.12 20.16
CA ILE A 56 9.50 -0.59 19.74
C ILE A 56 9.67 -1.72 18.75
N ASP A 57 9.11 -2.88 19.08
CA ASP A 57 9.21 -4.09 18.27
C ASP A 57 8.39 -4.02 16.98
N LEU A 58 8.82 -4.78 15.98
CA LEU A 58 8.13 -4.88 14.70
C LEU A 58 6.65 -5.25 14.83
N PRO A 59 6.22 -6.21 15.67
CA PRO A 59 4.78 -6.51 15.83
C PRO A 59 3.91 -5.30 16.18
N LYS A 60 4.49 -4.30 16.81
CA LYS A 60 3.79 -3.04 17.14
C LYS A 60 3.94 -2.01 16.03
N SER A 61 5.16 -1.77 15.56
CA SER A 61 5.43 -0.74 14.56
C SER A 61 4.83 -1.07 13.19
N ILE A 62 4.62 -2.36 12.88
CA ILE A 62 4.10 -2.79 11.58
C ILE A 62 2.72 -2.18 11.28
N TRP A 63 1.90 -1.95 12.30
CA TRP A 63 0.60 -1.31 12.11
C TRP A 63 0.74 0.11 11.61
N ALA A 64 1.64 0.89 12.20
CA ALA A 64 1.91 2.26 11.76
C ALA A 64 2.58 2.28 10.39
N ALA A 65 3.50 1.35 10.13
CA ALA A 65 4.17 1.24 8.84
C ALA A 65 3.16 0.95 7.72
N CYS A 66 2.25 0.01 7.95
CA CYS A 66 1.20 -0.32 6.99
C CYS A 66 0.21 0.84 6.81
N SER A 67 -0.12 1.55 7.88
CA SER A 67 -1.03 2.70 7.81
C SER A 67 -0.48 3.79 6.91
N ILE A 68 0.79 4.13 7.03
CA ILE A 68 1.39 5.16 6.18
C ILE A 68 1.51 4.71 4.71
N GLU A 69 1.80 3.43 4.49
CA GLU A 69 1.85 2.89 3.13
C GLU A 69 0.45 2.85 2.49
N ALA A 70 -0.57 2.51 3.26
CA ALA A 70 -1.95 2.54 2.79
C ALA A 70 -2.40 3.96 2.43
N LEU A 71 -2.06 4.94 3.28
CA LEU A 71 -2.37 6.34 3.00
C LEU A 71 -1.67 6.83 1.74
N HIS A 72 -0.41 6.45 1.55
CA HIS A 72 0.34 6.79 0.34
C HIS A 72 -0.31 6.18 -0.90
N ALA A 73 -0.65 4.89 -0.86
CA ALA A 73 -1.32 4.21 -1.97
C ALA A 73 -2.66 4.86 -2.31
N TYR A 74 -3.46 5.19 -1.31
CA TYR A 74 -4.71 5.90 -1.47
C TYR A 74 -4.50 7.23 -2.23
N SER A 75 -3.52 8.02 -1.83
CA SER A 75 -3.24 9.29 -2.49
C SER A 75 -2.85 9.10 -3.96
N LEU A 76 -2.09 8.06 -4.28
CA LEU A 76 -1.68 7.77 -5.65
C LEU A 76 -2.85 7.33 -6.53
N VAL A 77 -3.74 6.50 -6.01
CA VAL A 77 -4.95 6.06 -6.73
C VAL A 77 -5.82 7.27 -7.11
N HIS A 78 -5.99 8.20 -6.18
CA HIS A 78 -6.79 9.40 -6.42
C HIS A 78 -6.08 10.38 -7.36
N ASP A 79 -4.77 10.54 -7.26
CA ASP A 79 -4.01 11.38 -8.17
C ASP A 79 -4.08 10.87 -9.62
N ASP A 80 -4.20 9.57 -9.82
CA ASP A 80 -4.29 8.94 -11.14
C ASP A 80 -5.63 9.16 -11.83
N LEU A 81 -6.68 9.55 -11.10
CA LEU A 81 -8.03 9.73 -11.66
C LEU A 81 -8.06 10.75 -12.80
N PRO A 82 -9.01 10.60 -13.75
CA PRO A 82 -9.15 11.53 -14.87
C PRO A 82 -9.29 13.00 -14.46
N ALA A 83 -9.92 13.27 -13.31
CA ALA A 83 -10.08 14.61 -12.79
C ALA A 83 -8.80 15.20 -12.21
N MET A 84 -7.77 14.38 -12.01
CA MET A 84 -6.47 14.77 -11.46
C MET A 84 -5.40 14.64 -12.57
N ASP A 85 -4.46 13.71 -12.42
CA ASP A 85 -3.37 13.52 -13.38
C ASP A 85 -3.78 12.73 -14.63
N ASN A 86 -4.88 12.01 -14.57
CA ASN A 86 -5.41 11.19 -15.67
C ASN A 86 -4.39 10.19 -16.19
N ASP A 87 -3.75 9.45 -15.30
CA ASP A 87 -2.74 8.47 -15.66
C ASP A 87 -3.37 7.11 -15.98
N ASP A 88 -2.89 6.48 -17.04
CA ASP A 88 -3.33 5.14 -17.45
C ASP A 88 -2.49 4.04 -16.80
N LEU A 89 -1.24 4.33 -16.51
CA LEU A 89 -0.27 3.36 -15.98
C LEU A 89 0.42 3.90 -14.74
N ARG A 90 0.71 2.98 -13.82
CA ARG A 90 1.56 3.23 -12.67
C ARG A 90 2.48 2.03 -12.47
N ARG A 91 3.79 2.27 -12.44
CA ARG A 91 4.83 1.22 -12.38
C ARG A 91 4.64 0.16 -13.47
N GLY A 92 4.25 0.60 -14.68
CA GLY A 92 4.05 -0.28 -15.81
C GLY A 92 2.76 -1.10 -15.79
N LYS A 93 1.90 -0.88 -14.80
CA LYS A 93 0.61 -1.59 -14.66
C LYS A 93 -0.55 -0.60 -14.81
N PRO A 94 -1.72 -1.07 -15.26
CA PRO A 94 -2.90 -0.20 -15.34
C PRO A 94 -3.20 0.43 -13.97
N THR A 95 -3.61 1.70 -13.98
CA THR A 95 -4.09 2.37 -12.77
C THR A 95 -5.43 1.75 -12.34
N VAL A 96 -5.82 1.95 -11.08
CA VAL A 96 -7.02 1.30 -10.53
C VAL A 96 -8.26 1.66 -11.33
N HIS A 97 -8.44 2.95 -11.71
CA HIS A 97 -9.62 3.35 -12.47
C HIS A 97 -9.63 2.77 -13.90
N LYS A 98 -8.48 2.42 -14.45
CA LYS A 98 -8.38 1.76 -15.76
C LYS A 98 -8.64 0.27 -15.66
N LYS A 99 -8.18 -0.38 -14.60
CA LYS A 99 -8.39 -1.81 -14.40
C LYS A 99 -9.82 -2.14 -13.98
N TRP A 100 -10.42 -1.29 -13.16
CA TRP A 100 -11.82 -1.41 -12.73
C TRP A 100 -12.65 -0.28 -13.32
N ASP A 101 -12.93 0.73 -12.54
CA ASP A 101 -13.65 1.94 -12.95
C ASP A 101 -13.36 3.09 -11.96
N GLU A 102 -13.86 4.28 -12.27
CA GLU A 102 -13.62 5.45 -11.43
C GLU A 102 -14.29 5.32 -10.07
N ALA A 103 -15.49 4.78 -10.00
CA ALA A 103 -16.18 4.60 -8.71
C ALA A 103 -15.41 3.69 -7.79
N THR A 104 -14.89 2.58 -8.30
CA THR A 104 -14.05 1.66 -7.53
C THR A 104 -12.77 2.37 -7.05
N ALA A 105 -12.12 3.15 -7.92
CA ALA A 105 -10.92 3.88 -7.55
C ALA A 105 -11.20 4.92 -6.44
N ILE A 106 -12.33 5.58 -6.48
CA ILE A 106 -12.71 6.55 -5.44
C ILE A 106 -12.92 5.85 -4.09
N LEU A 107 -13.50 4.65 -4.11
CA LEU A 107 -13.79 3.88 -2.90
C LEU A 107 -12.59 3.09 -2.37
N THR A 108 -11.58 2.92 -3.20
CA THR A 108 -10.35 2.24 -2.83
C THR A 108 -9.52 3.10 -1.88
#